data_b827e13b90b4c6e5379763d766fa44a1
#
_entry.id   b827e13b90b4c6e5379763d766fa44a1
#
_cell.length_a   1.000
_cell.length_b   1.000
_cell.length_c   1.000
_cell.angle_alpha   90.00
_cell.angle_beta   90.00
_cell.angle_gamma   90.00
#
_symmetry.space_group_name_H-M   'P 1'
#
loop_
_entity.id
_entity.type
_entity.pdbx_description
1 polymer ?
#
loop_
_entity_poly.entity_id
_entity_poly.type
_entity_poly.pdbx_seq_one_letter_code
_entity_poly.pdbx_strand_id
1 'polypeptide(L)'
;MIETASLPEDQRPLAPPDSHIFRTFVNAPAGLRRYRAMTKFIREESHVPPRLREMALIQIGYVTSCVYEYTHHIKTGLASGVSADDLRAIADETDGIETSLEPLAKAVLRATREITLGFDVSADVFATLQRELGDEQLMELLFSVVTYVGTVKLLLTLRVELEERYQTYLQQFPIRPIRS
;
A
#
# COMPACT_ATOMS: atom_id res chain seq x y z
N MET A 1 10.89 -17.89 7.82
CA MET A 1 10.14 -17.09 8.82
C MET A 1 10.43 -17.60 10.23
N ILE A 2 10.31 -16.74 11.26
CA ILE A 2 10.37 -17.17 12.66
C ILE A 2 9.04 -17.80 13.05
N GLU A 3 9.07 -18.94 13.74
CA GLU A 3 7.88 -19.56 14.29
C GLU A 3 7.36 -18.74 15.49
N THR A 4 6.10 -18.33 15.45
CA THR A 4 5.50 -17.48 16.50
C THR A 4 5.55 -18.13 17.89
N ALA A 5 5.46 -19.46 17.96
CA ALA A 5 5.52 -20.22 19.19
C ALA A 5 6.92 -20.16 19.89
N SER A 6 7.98 -19.86 19.15
CA SER A 6 9.36 -19.74 19.70
C SER A 6 9.65 -18.34 20.25
N LEU A 7 8.71 -17.38 20.09
CA LEU A 7 8.90 -16.03 20.58
C LEU A 7 8.69 -15.93 22.10
N PRO A 8 9.43 -15.04 22.78
CA PRO A 8 9.12 -14.64 24.16
C PRO A 8 7.64 -14.23 24.30
N GLU A 9 7.06 -14.48 25.46
CA GLU A 9 5.63 -14.27 25.70
C GLU A 9 5.20 -12.82 25.42
N ASP A 10 6.01 -11.84 25.79
CA ASP A 10 5.77 -10.40 25.56
C ASP A 10 5.84 -10.00 24.08
N GLN A 11 6.41 -10.82 23.22
CA GLN A 11 6.54 -10.57 21.78
C GLN A 11 5.49 -11.30 20.94
N ARG A 12 4.86 -12.34 21.45
CA ARG A 12 3.84 -13.11 20.72
C ARG A 12 2.71 -12.24 20.15
N PRO A 13 2.16 -11.25 20.88
CA PRO A 13 1.12 -10.38 20.35
C PRO A 13 1.57 -9.50 19.18
N LEU A 14 2.89 -9.32 18.99
CA LEU A 14 3.44 -8.55 17.88
C LEU A 14 3.41 -9.31 16.55
N ALA A 15 3.37 -10.64 16.60
CA ALA A 15 3.47 -11.51 15.42
C ALA A 15 2.33 -12.55 15.41
N PRO A 16 1.10 -12.15 15.08
CA PRO A 16 0.00 -13.09 14.92
C PRO A 16 0.37 -14.20 13.94
N PRO A 17 0.00 -15.47 14.21
CA PRO A 17 0.44 -16.62 13.41
C PRO A 17 -0.04 -16.56 11.95
N ASP A 18 -1.12 -15.84 11.69
CA ASP A 18 -1.73 -15.66 10.39
C ASP A 18 -1.24 -14.43 9.61
N SER A 19 -0.17 -13.75 10.08
CA SER A 19 0.43 -12.59 9.42
C SER A 19 1.92 -12.80 9.16
N HIS A 20 2.26 -13.08 7.92
CA HIS A 20 3.63 -13.37 7.52
C HIS A 20 4.55 -12.15 7.67
N ILE A 21 4.06 -10.94 7.37
CA ILE A 21 4.84 -9.71 7.57
C ILE A 21 5.26 -9.53 9.05
N PHE A 22 4.31 -9.68 9.98
CA PHE A 22 4.62 -9.46 11.39
C PHE A 22 5.49 -10.59 11.97
N ARG A 23 5.30 -11.84 11.52
CA ARG A 23 6.18 -12.95 11.84
C ARG A 23 7.62 -12.73 11.36
N THR A 24 7.79 -12.02 10.26
CA THR A 24 9.11 -11.68 9.73
C THR A 24 9.69 -10.47 10.46
N PHE A 25 8.90 -9.41 10.67
CA PHE A 25 9.39 -8.15 11.26
C PHE A 25 9.65 -8.24 12.76
N VAL A 26 9.10 -9.25 13.45
CA VAL A 26 9.32 -9.47 14.89
C VAL A 26 10.78 -9.77 15.26
N ASN A 27 11.63 -10.09 14.25
CA ASN A 27 13.07 -10.16 14.43
C ASN A 27 13.70 -8.84 14.94
N ALA A 28 12.98 -7.72 14.78
CA ALA A 28 13.32 -6.42 15.33
C ALA A 28 12.13 -5.86 16.13
N PRO A 29 11.84 -6.40 17.34
CA PRO A 29 10.58 -6.13 18.04
C PRO A 29 10.38 -4.66 18.39
N ALA A 30 11.43 -3.92 18.71
CA ALA A 30 11.36 -2.49 18.98
C ALA A 30 11.03 -1.69 17.70
N GLY A 31 11.57 -2.08 16.55
CA GLY A 31 11.25 -1.52 15.24
C GLY A 31 9.82 -1.83 14.84
N LEU A 32 9.39 -3.10 15.00
CA LEU A 32 8.03 -3.52 14.69
C LEU A 32 6.99 -2.74 15.50
N ARG A 33 7.21 -2.47 16.78
CA ARG A 33 6.29 -1.65 17.58
C ARG A 33 6.10 -0.25 16.98
N ARG A 34 7.17 0.40 16.53
CA ARG A 34 7.11 1.74 15.90
C ARG A 34 6.48 1.70 14.51
N TYR A 35 6.83 0.69 13.74
CA TYR A 35 6.20 0.44 12.44
C TYR A 35 4.67 0.27 12.58
N ARG A 36 4.22 -0.55 13.53
CA ARG A 36 2.78 -0.72 13.82
C ARG A 36 2.11 0.56 14.28
N ALA A 37 2.79 1.41 15.05
CA ALA A 37 2.25 2.72 15.43
C ALA A 37 2.04 3.62 14.21
N MET A 38 3.01 3.67 13.29
CA MET A 38 2.88 4.42 12.04
C MET A 38 1.77 3.87 11.14
N THR A 39 1.72 2.56 10.94
CA THR A 39 0.67 1.95 10.09
C THR A 39 -0.71 2.03 10.74
N LYS A 40 -0.80 2.07 12.08
CA LYS A 40 -2.05 2.36 12.79
C LYS A 40 -2.51 3.79 12.52
N PHE A 41 -1.63 4.79 12.68
CA PHE A 41 -1.91 6.18 12.35
C PHE A 41 -2.47 6.29 10.92
N ILE A 42 -1.76 5.73 9.94
CA ILE A 42 -2.16 5.79 8.53
C ILE A 42 -3.58 5.22 8.31
N ARG A 43 -3.91 4.09 8.95
CA ARG A 43 -5.20 3.40 8.71
C ARG A 43 -6.37 3.96 9.51
N GLU A 44 -6.12 4.42 10.73
CA GLU A 44 -7.16 4.67 11.72
C GLU A 44 -7.28 6.15 12.12
N GLU A 45 -6.22 6.94 11.95
CA GLU A 45 -6.14 8.30 12.47
C GLU A 45 -5.94 9.36 11.35
N SER A 46 -5.49 8.94 10.16
CA SER A 46 -5.28 9.82 9.00
C SER A 46 -6.60 10.37 8.45
N HIS A 47 -6.58 11.64 8.06
CA HIS A 47 -7.70 12.36 7.43
C HIS A 47 -7.78 12.16 5.92
N VAL A 48 -6.82 11.47 5.31
CA VAL A 48 -6.88 11.13 3.87
C VAL A 48 -8.12 10.26 3.61
N PRO A 49 -8.98 10.60 2.64
CA PRO A 49 -10.14 9.79 2.31
C PRO A 49 -9.75 8.31 2.15
N PRO A 50 -10.39 7.38 2.90
CA PRO A 50 -9.96 5.98 2.97
C PRO A 50 -9.83 5.31 1.60
N ARG A 51 -10.75 5.59 0.67
CA ARG A 51 -10.70 5.08 -0.71
C ARG A 51 -9.42 5.52 -1.42
N LEU A 52 -9.08 6.82 -1.38
CA LEU A 52 -7.89 7.35 -2.07
C LEU A 52 -6.61 6.81 -1.45
N ARG A 53 -6.55 6.72 -0.12
CA ARG A 53 -5.42 6.11 0.59
C ARG A 53 -5.19 4.67 0.14
N GLU A 54 -6.23 3.83 0.15
CA GLU A 54 -6.09 2.44 -0.27
C GLU A 54 -5.75 2.32 -1.77
N MET A 55 -6.30 3.18 -2.63
CA MET A 55 -5.91 3.23 -4.04
C MET A 55 -4.40 3.49 -4.21
N ALA A 56 -3.84 4.42 -3.41
CA ALA A 56 -2.40 4.68 -3.42
C ALA A 56 -1.60 3.43 -3.00
N LEU A 57 -2.00 2.74 -1.92
CA LEU A 57 -1.30 1.56 -1.43
C LEU A 57 -1.41 0.36 -2.40
N ILE A 58 -2.58 0.16 -3.01
CA ILE A 58 -2.76 -0.82 -4.09
C ILE A 58 -1.86 -0.49 -5.29
N GLN A 59 -1.76 0.80 -5.67
CA GLN A 59 -0.88 1.24 -6.76
C GLN A 59 0.59 0.91 -6.49
N ILE A 60 1.08 1.07 -5.26
CA ILE A 60 2.46 0.68 -4.88
C ILE A 60 2.67 -0.82 -5.14
N GLY A 61 1.78 -1.66 -4.62
CA GLY A 61 1.84 -3.11 -4.81
C GLY A 61 1.80 -3.50 -6.29
N TYR A 62 0.94 -2.84 -7.07
CA TYR A 62 0.79 -3.07 -8.51
C TYR A 62 2.08 -2.78 -9.27
N VAL A 63 2.63 -1.55 -9.18
CA VAL A 63 3.81 -1.15 -9.98
C VAL A 63 5.11 -1.82 -9.55
N THR A 64 5.19 -2.31 -8.32
CA THR A 64 6.33 -3.06 -7.81
C THR A 64 6.21 -4.58 -7.99
N SER A 65 5.06 -5.03 -8.52
CA SER A 65 4.70 -6.45 -8.59
C SER A 65 4.78 -7.16 -7.22
N CYS A 66 4.61 -6.42 -6.13
CA CYS A 66 4.58 -6.98 -4.78
C CYS A 66 3.20 -7.56 -4.49
N VAL A 67 3.01 -8.83 -4.82
CA VAL A 67 1.71 -9.53 -4.67
C VAL A 67 1.19 -9.49 -3.23
N TYR A 68 2.09 -9.48 -2.24
CA TYR A 68 1.74 -9.37 -0.83
C TYR A 68 1.00 -8.05 -0.55
N GLU A 69 1.66 -6.94 -0.84
CA GLU A 69 1.12 -5.60 -0.63
C GLU A 69 -0.17 -5.37 -1.43
N TYR A 70 -0.12 -5.72 -2.71
CA TYR A 70 -1.23 -5.56 -3.64
C TYR A 70 -2.51 -6.22 -3.13
N THR A 71 -2.43 -7.52 -2.79
CA THR A 71 -3.64 -8.28 -2.42
C THR A 71 -4.17 -7.93 -1.02
N HIS A 72 -3.27 -7.61 -0.07
CA HIS A 72 -3.68 -7.16 1.26
C HIS A 72 -4.45 -5.85 1.18
N HIS A 73 -3.97 -4.90 0.36
CA HIS A 73 -4.63 -3.61 0.19
C HIS A 73 -5.84 -3.67 -0.72
N ILE A 74 -5.97 -4.62 -1.65
CA ILE A 74 -7.27 -4.89 -2.32
C ILE A 74 -8.33 -5.26 -1.29
N LYS A 75 -8.04 -6.20 -0.38
CA LYS A 75 -9.00 -6.58 0.67
C LYS A 75 -9.44 -5.38 1.50
N THR A 76 -8.48 -4.60 1.98
CA THR A 76 -8.75 -3.42 2.83
C THR A 76 -9.46 -2.35 2.02
N GLY A 77 -9.05 -2.13 0.78
CA GLY A 77 -9.62 -1.15 -0.14
C GLY A 77 -11.10 -1.41 -0.44
N LEU A 78 -11.46 -2.66 -0.74
CA LEU A 78 -12.86 -3.03 -0.95
C LEU A 78 -13.72 -2.72 0.28
N ALA A 79 -13.18 -2.91 1.50
CA ALA A 79 -13.85 -2.53 2.74
C ALA A 79 -13.86 -1.02 3.00
N SER A 80 -13.00 -0.26 2.32
CA SER A 80 -12.82 1.20 2.44
C SER A 80 -13.44 2.01 1.30
N GLY A 81 -14.25 1.36 0.45
CA GLY A 81 -14.96 2.03 -0.64
C GLY A 81 -14.26 2.00 -2.00
N VAL A 82 -13.14 1.31 -2.15
CA VAL A 82 -12.54 1.02 -3.46
C VAL A 82 -13.43 0.03 -4.20
N SER A 83 -13.86 0.36 -5.39
CA SER A 83 -14.70 -0.50 -6.23
C SER A 83 -13.87 -1.44 -7.13
N ALA A 84 -14.52 -2.45 -7.70
CA ALA A 84 -13.88 -3.29 -8.72
C ALA A 84 -13.48 -2.48 -9.97
N ASP A 85 -14.20 -1.40 -10.27
CA ASP A 85 -13.86 -0.52 -11.39
C ASP A 85 -12.66 0.36 -11.06
N ASP A 86 -12.50 0.82 -9.81
CA ASP A 86 -11.27 1.48 -9.35
C ASP A 86 -10.05 0.57 -9.50
N LEU A 87 -10.18 -0.71 -9.13
CA LEU A 87 -9.08 -1.67 -9.25
C LEU A 87 -8.66 -1.89 -10.72
N ARG A 88 -9.61 -1.92 -11.65
CA ARG A 88 -9.31 -1.98 -13.08
C ARG A 88 -8.67 -0.68 -13.56
N ALA A 89 -9.21 0.46 -13.11
CA ALA A 89 -8.70 1.78 -13.47
C ALA A 89 -7.26 2.00 -12.98
N ILE A 90 -6.86 1.47 -11.81
CA ILE A 90 -5.46 1.50 -11.34
C ILE A 90 -4.52 0.87 -12.38
N ALA A 91 -4.89 -0.28 -12.92
CA ALA A 91 -4.11 -0.95 -13.95
C ALA A 91 -4.09 -0.15 -15.26
N ASP A 92 -5.25 0.35 -15.70
CA ASP A 92 -5.39 1.12 -16.94
C ASP A 92 -4.62 2.45 -16.87
N GLU A 93 -4.75 3.22 -15.78
CA GLU A 93 -3.96 4.45 -15.55
C GLU A 93 -2.44 4.18 -15.50
N THR A 94 -2.04 3.00 -15.04
CA THR A 94 -0.63 2.60 -15.05
C THR A 94 -0.14 2.32 -16.46
N ASP A 95 -1.00 1.75 -17.31
CA ASP A 95 -0.72 1.47 -18.73
C ASP A 95 -0.91 2.72 -19.62
N GLY A 96 -1.25 3.90 -19.06
CA GLY A 96 -1.50 5.14 -19.80
C GLY A 96 -2.84 5.15 -20.55
N ILE A 97 -3.77 4.29 -20.15
CA ILE A 97 -5.13 4.23 -20.70
C ILE A 97 -6.02 5.20 -19.93
N GLU A 98 -6.74 6.06 -20.66
CA GLU A 98 -7.67 7.02 -20.06
C GLU A 98 -8.81 6.30 -19.33
N THR A 99 -9.12 6.74 -18.12
CA THR A 99 -10.18 6.18 -17.27
C THR A 99 -11.20 7.26 -16.87
N SER A 100 -12.32 6.81 -16.31
CA SER A 100 -13.35 7.69 -15.75
C SER A 100 -13.09 8.12 -14.30
N LEU A 101 -11.92 7.84 -13.74
CA LEU A 101 -11.56 8.31 -12.40
C LEU A 101 -11.60 9.83 -12.33
N GLU A 102 -12.03 10.35 -11.20
CA GLU A 102 -11.98 11.77 -10.90
C GLU A 102 -10.53 12.31 -10.88
N PRO A 103 -10.33 13.61 -11.18
CA PRO A 103 -8.98 14.19 -11.28
C PRO A 103 -8.11 13.98 -10.05
N LEU A 104 -8.70 14.01 -8.85
CA LEU A 104 -7.97 13.79 -7.61
C LEU A 104 -7.44 12.34 -7.50
N ALA A 105 -8.26 11.35 -7.82
CA ALA A 105 -7.80 9.95 -7.80
C ALA A 105 -6.67 9.72 -8.82
N LYS A 106 -6.79 10.26 -10.03
CA LYS A 106 -5.71 10.21 -11.04
C LYS A 106 -4.43 10.84 -10.53
N ALA A 107 -4.52 12.02 -9.88
CA ALA A 107 -3.36 12.69 -9.28
C ALA A 107 -2.72 11.86 -8.17
N VAL A 108 -3.52 11.25 -7.28
CA VAL A 108 -3.05 10.34 -6.22
C VAL A 108 -2.30 9.15 -6.82
N LEU A 109 -2.88 8.48 -7.81
CA LEU A 109 -2.25 7.34 -8.48
C LEU A 109 -0.94 7.74 -9.16
N ARG A 110 -0.94 8.88 -9.87
CA ARG A 110 0.25 9.38 -10.57
C ARG A 110 1.37 9.73 -9.58
N ALA A 111 1.06 10.51 -8.53
CA ALA A 111 2.03 10.83 -7.48
C ALA A 111 2.62 9.57 -6.84
N THR A 112 1.78 8.60 -6.55
CA THR A 112 2.22 7.32 -5.97
C THR A 112 3.17 6.58 -6.91
N ARG A 113 2.92 6.55 -8.22
CA ARG A 113 3.83 5.95 -9.20
C ARG A 113 5.15 6.70 -9.25
N GLU A 114 5.09 8.05 -9.34
CA GLU A 114 6.28 8.90 -9.41
C GLU A 114 7.19 8.70 -8.19
N ILE A 115 6.63 8.66 -6.96
CA ILE A 115 7.39 8.37 -5.73
C ILE A 115 7.93 6.93 -5.71
N THR A 116 7.11 5.96 -6.14
CA THR A 116 7.49 4.53 -6.04
C THR A 116 8.59 4.16 -7.01
N LEU A 117 8.57 4.70 -8.23
CA LEU A 117 9.49 4.37 -9.32
C LEU A 117 10.61 5.40 -9.48
N GLY A 118 10.45 6.61 -8.95
CA GLY A 118 11.40 7.71 -8.98
C GLY A 118 11.81 8.17 -7.59
N PHE A 119 11.93 9.51 -7.42
CA PHE A 119 12.36 10.13 -6.15
C PHE A 119 11.43 11.24 -5.67
N ASP A 120 10.67 11.87 -6.55
CA ASP A 120 9.80 13.01 -6.21
C ASP A 120 8.53 13.03 -7.07
N VAL A 121 7.68 14.00 -6.81
CA VAL A 121 6.41 14.22 -7.53
C VAL A 121 6.56 15.40 -8.46
N SER A 122 6.08 15.25 -9.69
CA SER A 122 6.04 16.36 -10.66
C SER A 122 5.22 17.54 -10.13
N ALA A 123 5.65 18.76 -10.47
CA ALA A 123 5.10 19.99 -9.89
C ALA A 123 3.59 20.18 -10.18
N ASP A 124 3.11 19.75 -11.33
CA ASP A 124 1.69 19.82 -11.71
C ASP A 124 0.82 18.88 -10.87
N VAL A 125 1.31 17.67 -10.60
CA VAL A 125 0.65 16.70 -9.74
C VAL A 125 0.65 17.18 -8.29
N PHE A 126 1.80 17.65 -7.80
CA PHE A 126 1.91 18.19 -6.45
C PHE A 126 0.94 19.35 -6.22
N ALA A 127 0.89 20.32 -7.14
CA ALA A 127 -0.04 21.45 -7.05
C ALA A 127 -1.51 21.01 -7.07
N THR A 128 -1.85 19.97 -7.83
CA THR A 128 -3.21 19.40 -7.84
C THR A 128 -3.55 18.79 -6.49
N LEU A 129 -2.66 17.95 -5.94
CA LEU A 129 -2.87 17.32 -4.64
C LEU A 129 -3.00 18.37 -3.52
N GLN A 130 -2.12 19.39 -3.50
CA GLN A 130 -2.15 20.44 -2.49
C GLN A 130 -3.46 21.24 -2.53
N ARG A 131 -3.93 21.58 -3.73
CA ARG A 131 -5.20 22.30 -3.91
C ARG A 131 -6.41 21.50 -3.41
N GLU A 132 -6.45 20.19 -3.72
CA GLU A 132 -7.63 19.36 -3.47
C GLU A 132 -7.64 18.75 -2.04
N LEU A 133 -6.49 18.45 -1.47
CA LEU A 133 -6.35 17.82 -0.16
C LEU A 133 -6.03 18.84 0.96
N GLY A 134 -5.37 19.95 0.61
CA GLY A 134 -4.74 20.83 1.59
C GLY A 134 -3.47 20.23 2.20
N ASP A 135 -2.76 21.03 3.02
CA ASP A 135 -1.41 20.66 3.47
C ASP A 135 -1.38 19.44 4.40
N GLU A 136 -2.35 19.30 5.30
CA GLU A 136 -2.40 18.20 6.26
C GLU A 136 -2.62 16.85 5.57
N GLN A 137 -3.70 16.72 4.79
CA GLN A 137 -4.00 15.46 4.09
C GLN A 137 -2.94 15.11 3.03
N LEU A 138 -2.38 16.14 2.37
CA LEU A 138 -1.25 15.91 1.45
C LEU A 138 -0.06 15.30 2.18
N MET A 139 0.34 15.87 3.34
CA MET A 139 1.45 15.33 4.13
C MET A 139 1.17 13.90 4.62
N GLU A 140 -0.05 13.63 5.08
CA GLU A 140 -0.46 12.30 5.52
C GLU A 140 -0.48 11.28 4.37
N LEU A 141 -0.88 11.70 3.15
CA LEU A 141 -0.78 10.88 1.94
C LEU A 141 0.68 10.55 1.63
N LEU A 142 1.57 11.54 1.68
CA LEU A 142 3.01 11.33 1.45
C LEU A 142 3.62 10.40 2.50
N PHE A 143 3.27 10.57 3.79
CA PHE A 143 3.67 9.62 4.84
C PHE A 143 3.19 8.19 4.55
N SER A 144 1.95 8.05 4.08
CA SER A 144 1.39 6.75 3.70
C SER A 144 2.19 6.13 2.58
N VAL A 145 2.37 6.84 1.47
CA VAL A 145 3.09 6.34 0.28
C VAL A 145 4.53 5.96 0.63
N VAL A 146 5.29 6.85 1.28
CA VAL A 146 6.71 6.59 1.61
C VAL A 146 6.87 5.43 2.59
N THR A 147 6.00 5.33 3.60
CA THR A 147 6.02 4.22 4.56
C THR A 147 5.80 2.88 3.84
N TYR A 148 4.83 2.82 2.94
CA TYR A 148 4.50 1.58 2.25
C TYR A 148 5.44 1.25 1.09
N VAL A 149 6.05 2.22 0.43
CA VAL A 149 7.20 1.98 -0.47
C VAL A 149 8.35 1.33 0.29
N GLY A 150 8.68 1.83 1.49
CA GLY A 150 9.66 1.20 2.37
C GLY A 150 9.27 -0.22 2.78
N THR A 151 8.00 -0.42 3.11
CA THR A 151 7.44 -1.74 3.45
C THR A 151 7.60 -2.73 2.30
N VAL A 152 7.22 -2.34 1.09
CA VAL A 152 7.36 -3.20 -0.10
C VAL A 152 8.81 -3.59 -0.35
N LYS A 153 9.76 -2.67 -0.20
CA LYS A 153 11.18 -2.99 -0.33
C LYS A 153 11.63 -4.04 0.69
N LEU A 154 11.13 -3.98 1.93
CA LEU A 154 11.39 -5.00 2.95
C LEU A 154 10.72 -6.34 2.59
N LEU A 155 9.45 -6.32 2.17
CA LEU A 155 8.73 -7.53 1.78
C LEU A 155 9.44 -8.30 0.66
N LEU A 156 9.85 -7.60 -0.39
CA LEU A 156 10.55 -8.18 -1.54
C LEU A 156 11.96 -8.67 -1.16
N THR A 157 12.71 -7.87 -0.39
CA THR A 157 14.06 -8.23 0.07
C THR A 157 14.04 -9.47 0.95
N LEU A 158 13.07 -9.57 1.85
CA LEU A 158 12.92 -10.67 2.79
C LEU A 158 12.13 -11.85 2.21
N ARG A 159 11.64 -11.71 0.97
CA ARG A 159 10.84 -12.72 0.26
C ARG A 159 9.68 -13.21 1.11
N VAL A 160 8.91 -12.25 1.65
CA VAL A 160 7.74 -12.58 2.48
C VAL A 160 6.67 -13.20 1.58
N GLU A 161 6.31 -14.43 1.87
CA GLU A 161 5.33 -15.18 1.09
C GLU A 161 3.90 -14.70 1.35
N LEU A 162 3.08 -14.71 0.31
CA LEU A 162 1.65 -14.40 0.40
C LEU A 162 0.92 -15.53 1.14
N GLU A 163 0.03 -15.17 2.06
CA GLU A 163 -0.87 -16.13 2.70
C GLU A 163 -1.93 -16.62 1.70
N GLU A 164 -2.22 -17.91 1.72
CA GLU A 164 -3.12 -18.58 0.76
C GLU A 164 -4.48 -17.89 0.61
N ARG A 165 -5.03 -17.41 1.71
CA ARG A 165 -6.34 -16.71 1.74
C ARG A 165 -6.41 -15.45 0.87
N TYR A 166 -5.28 -14.85 0.47
CA TYR A 166 -5.23 -13.66 -0.37
C TYR A 166 -5.05 -13.97 -1.87
N GLN A 167 -4.77 -15.21 -2.24
CA GLN A 167 -4.55 -15.59 -3.64
C GLN A 167 -5.78 -15.35 -4.52
N THR A 168 -6.99 -15.44 -3.95
CA THR A 168 -8.23 -15.16 -4.66
C THR A 168 -8.29 -13.72 -5.22
N TYR A 169 -7.71 -12.74 -4.51
CA TYR A 169 -7.64 -11.35 -5.01
C TYR A 169 -6.72 -11.22 -6.22
N LEU A 170 -5.59 -11.93 -6.21
CA LEU A 170 -4.67 -11.95 -7.35
C LEU A 170 -5.29 -12.62 -8.59
N GLN A 171 -6.12 -13.66 -8.38
CA GLN A 171 -6.86 -14.31 -9.46
C GLN A 171 -7.94 -13.40 -10.06
N GLN A 172 -8.65 -12.63 -9.22
CA GLN A 172 -9.71 -11.71 -9.66
C GLN A 172 -9.16 -10.43 -10.30
N PHE A 173 -8.05 -9.93 -9.80
CA PHE A 173 -7.39 -8.70 -10.22
C PHE A 173 -5.90 -8.96 -10.46
N PRO A 174 -5.54 -9.58 -11.60
CA PRO A 174 -4.14 -9.93 -11.86
C PRO A 174 -3.28 -8.68 -12.10
N ILE A 175 -2.03 -8.72 -11.61
CA ILE A 175 -1.02 -7.73 -12.00
C ILE A 175 -0.65 -8.01 -13.45
N ARG A 176 -0.86 -7.02 -14.33
CA ARG A 176 -0.45 -7.10 -15.73
C ARG A 176 1.05 -6.81 -15.84
N PRO A 177 1.76 -7.37 -16.83
CA PRO A 177 3.11 -6.90 -17.16
C PRO A 177 3.07 -5.41 -17.48
N ILE A 178 3.88 -4.61 -16.80
CA ILE A 178 3.97 -3.17 -17.07
C ILE A 178 4.53 -2.99 -18.48
N ARG A 179 3.80 -2.28 -19.33
CA ARG A 179 4.27 -1.96 -20.68
C ARG A 179 5.44 -0.97 -20.57
N SER A 180 6.59 -1.38 -21.05
CA SER A 180 7.81 -0.55 -21.15
C SER A 180 7.70 0.49 -22.25
#